data_ad333447bb67306686aa17600eef9ddd
#
_entry.id   ad333447bb67306686aa17600eef9ddd
#
_cell.length_a   1.000
_cell.length_b   1.000
_cell.length_c   1.000
_cell.angle_alpha   90.00
_cell.angle_beta   90.00
_cell.angle_gamma   90.00
#
_symmetry.space_group_name_H-M   'P 1'
#
loop_
_entity.id
_entity.type
_entity.pdbx_description
1 polymer ?
#
loop_
_entity_poly.entity_id
_entity_poly.type
_entity_poly.pdbx_seq_one_letter_code
_entity_poly.pdbx_strand_id
1 'polypeptide(L)'
;MDPKKNRIGLELAPYRGGKTTLCAGCGHNAISERIIEAFFEMGVDPRQVIKLSGIGCSSKSPAYFLGGSHGFNSVHGRMPSVGTGAVLANRKLIAIGVSGDGDTGAIGIGQFVHLMRRNVPLVYIIEDNGCYGLTKGQFSPTANVGSTLKNGIVKDIDPIDTCMLAIQLGASFVARSFSGDKKQLLSVLKASLSHRGTCMIDVLSPCVTFNDHEGSTKSYAYVKEHDEVMGDVSFVPYFDEIDVDYDAGTTTAVTLHDGSHLYLKKVADEYNPTDRMAAMRLLHETAQRGEFATGILYVEPDKADFVSQLNLVDEPLAALPLSKVRPGPEVLDQLMESLR
;
A
#
# COMPACT_ATOMS: atom_id res chain seq x y z
N MET A 1 21.14 -22.33 13.33
CA MET A 1 20.82 -20.92 13.62
C MET A 1 19.94 -20.88 14.87
N ASP A 2 20.13 -19.91 15.75
CA ASP A 2 19.24 -19.69 16.88
C ASP A 2 17.83 -19.40 16.33
N PRO A 3 16.77 -20.19 16.66
CA PRO A 3 15.43 -20.02 16.09
C PRO A 3 14.78 -18.66 16.45
N LYS A 4 15.38 -17.89 17.35
CA LYS A 4 14.94 -16.56 17.77
C LYS A 4 15.57 -15.41 16.98
N LYS A 5 16.54 -15.70 16.09
CA LYS A 5 17.28 -14.70 15.32
C LYS A 5 17.15 -14.92 13.83
N ASN A 6 17.06 -13.81 13.09
CA ASN A 6 17.06 -13.84 11.63
C ASN A 6 18.48 -14.05 11.05
N ARG A 7 18.57 -14.07 9.71
CA ARG A 7 19.83 -14.32 8.98
C ARG A 7 20.95 -13.31 9.21
N ILE A 8 20.64 -12.11 9.76
CA ILE A 8 21.63 -11.09 10.15
C ILE A 8 21.87 -11.05 11.66
N GLY A 9 21.31 -12.00 12.42
CA GLY A 9 21.54 -12.15 13.85
C GLY A 9 20.69 -11.26 14.74
N LEU A 10 19.68 -10.55 14.20
CA LEU A 10 18.76 -9.73 14.98
C LEU A 10 17.56 -10.54 15.47
N GLU A 11 17.09 -10.23 16.67
CA GLU A 11 15.84 -10.72 17.24
C GLU A 11 14.63 -10.00 16.63
N LEU A 12 13.43 -10.50 16.87
CA LEU A 12 12.18 -9.92 16.35
C LEU A 12 11.84 -8.56 16.99
N ALA A 13 12.29 -8.30 18.22
CA ALA A 13 11.92 -7.10 18.97
C ALA A 13 12.19 -5.77 18.24
N PRO A 14 13.33 -5.53 17.57
CA PRO A 14 13.57 -4.30 16.80
C PRO A 14 12.63 -4.09 15.61
N TYR A 15 11.97 -5.16 15.13
CA TYR A 15 11.03 -5.11 14.01
C TYR A 15 9.60 -4.78 14.48
N ARG A 16 9.30 -4.95 15.76
CA ARG A 16 8.02 -4.56 16.34
C ARG A 16 8.02 -3.06 16.64
N GLY A 17 6.85 -2.45 16.51
CA GLY A 17 6.60 -1.06 16.92
C GLY A 17 5.80 -0.98 18.22
N GLY A 18 5.06 0.11 18.38
CA GLY A 18 4.15 0.33 19.49
C GLY A 18 2.92 -0.57 19.45
N LYS A 19 2.17 -0.60 20.55
CA LYS A 19 0.87 -1.29 20.60
C LYS A 19 -0.12 -0.61 19.66
N THR A 20 -0.83 -1.40 18.87
CA THR A 20 -1.85 -0.89 17.95
C THR A 20 -2.99 -0.17 18.66
N THR A 21 -3.48 0.90 18.05
CA THR A 21 -4.70 1.64 18.44
C THR A 21 -5.78 1.59 17.34
N LEU A 22 -5.61 0.70 16.37
CA LEU A 22 -6.62 0.40 15.36
C LEU A 22 -7.76 -0.40 15.98
N CYS A 23 -8.89 -0.49 15.28
CA CYS A 23 -10.03 -1.27 15.69
C CYS A 23 -9.67 -2.77 15.81
N ALA A 24 -10.33 -3.49 16.70
CA ALA A 24 -10.25 -4.95 16.72
C ALA A 24 -10.78 -5.50 15.37
N GLY A 25 -10.18 -6.57 14.86
CA GLY A 25 -10.54 -7.15 13.56
C GLY A 25 -10.11 -6.33 12.33
N CYS A 26 -9.56 -5.13 12.51
CA CYS A 26 -9.09 -4.30 11.39
C CYS A 26 -7.94 -4.98 10.64
N GLY A 27 -8.10 -5.18 9.32
CA GLY A 27 -7.10 -5.81 8.46
C GLY A 27 -5.76 -5.08 8.40
N HIS A 28 -5.70 -3.78 8.73
CA HIS A 28 -4.44 -3.03 8.82
C HIS A 28 -3.48 -3.61 9.88
N ASN A 29 -4.02 -4.28 10.93
CA ASN A 29 -3.19 -4.98 11.90
C ASN A 29 -2.48 -6.18 11.24
N ALA A 30 -3.20 -6.97 10.44
CA ALA A 30 -2.61 -8.10 9.70
C ALA A 30 -1.54 -7.63 8.71
N ILE A 31 -1.77 -6.51 8.03
CA ILE A 31 -0.78 -5.90 7.11
C ILE A 31 0.50 -5.54 7.89
N SER A 32 0.37 -4.87 9.04
CA SER A 32 1.51 -4.50 9.89
C SER A 32 2.33 -5.72 10.35
N GLU A 33 1.67 -6.81 10.74
CA GLU A 33 2.35 -8.07 11.13
C GLU A 33 3.06 -8.71 9.93
N ARG A 34 2.48 -8.68 8.73
CA ARG A 34 3.15 -9.22 7.52
C ARG A 34 4.35 -8.38 7.10
N ILE A 35 4.31 -7.06 7.30
CA ILE A 35 5.50 -6.19 7.08
C ILE A 35 6.62 -6.58 8.06
N ILE A 36 6.32 -6.75 9.35
CA ILE A 36 7.29 -7.21 10.35
C ILE A 36 7.94 -8.52 9.93
N GLU A 37 7.12 -9.51 9.55
CA GLU A 37 7.58 -10.83 9.14
C GLU A 37 8.44 -10.77 7.87
N ALA A 38 8.01 -10.03 6.84
CA ALA A 38 8.76 -9.87 5.60
C ALA A 38 10.15 -9.28 5.84
N PHE A 39 10.25 -8.19 6.59
CA PHE A 39 11.53 -7.55 6.90
C PHE A 39 12.43 -8.42 7.77
N PHE A 40 11.84 -9.14 8.73
CA PHE A 40 12.58 -10.06 9.58
C PHE A 40 13.15 -11.22 8.79
N GLU A 41 12.35 -11.91 7.97
CA GLU A 41 12.78 -13.05 7.18
C GLU A 41 13.75 -12.66 6.07
N MET A 42 13.54 -11.49 5.46
CA MET A 42 14.47 -10.94 4.47
C MET A 42 15.77 -10.43 5.11
N GLY A 43 15.86 -10.37 6.45
CA GLY A 43 17.03 -9.92 7.17
C GLY A 43 17.39 -8.46 6.88
N VAL A 44 16.40 -7.60 6.71
CA VAL A 44 16.61 -6.16 6.53
C VAL A 44 16.77 -5.52 7.91
N ASP A 45 17.89 -4.84 8.16
CA ASP A 45 18.09 -4.11 9.42
C ASP A 45 17.12 -2.92 9.49
N PRO A 46 16.24 -2.83 10.50
CA PRO A 46 15.33 -1.70 10.65
C PRO A 46 16.00 -0.32 10.61
N ARG A 47 17.25 -0.21 11.06
CA ARG A 47 18.02 1.04 11.02
C ARG A 47 18.39 1.50 9.60
N GLN A 48 18.29 0.62 8.62
CA GLN A 48 18.47 0.92 7.20
C GLN A 48 17.16 1.24 6.48
N VAL A 49 16.08 1.47 7.23
CA VAL A 49 14.75 1.68 6.67
C VAL A 49 14.24 3.08 6.99
N ILE A 50 13.66 3.71 5.96
CA ILE A 50 12.80 4.89 6.08
C ILE A 50 11.36 4.42 5.98
N LYS A 51 10.57 4.64 7.03
CA LYS A 51 9.13 4.41 7.00
C LYS A 51 8.36 5.71 6.93
N LEU A 52 7.37 5.75 6.05
CA LEU A 52 6.59 6.94 5.73
C LEU A 52 5.10 6.67 5.95
N SER A 53 4.37 7.71 6.30
CA SER A 53 2.92 7.65 6.37
C SER A 53 2.28 8.91 5.80
N GLY A 54 1.05 8.76 5.30
CA GLY A 54 0.16 9.87 5.02
C GLY A 54 -0.69 10.27 6.24
N ILE A 55 -2.00 10.48 6.03
CA ILE A 55 -2.99 10.78 7.09
C ILE A 55 -4.18 9.84 6.94
N GLY A 56 -4.76 9.42 8.07
CA GLY A 56 -5.90 8.49 8.13
C GLY A 56 -5.66 7.33 9.10
N CYS A 57 -6.52 6.31 9.08
CA CYS A 57 -6.35 5.11 9.91
C CYS A 57 -5.08 4.35 9.53
N SER A 58 -4.85 4.16 8.22
CA SER A 58 -3.66 3.55 7.63
C SER A 58 -2.35 4.23 8.08
N SER A 59 -2.37 5.53 8.28
CA SER A 59 -1.21 6.31 8.69
C SER A 59 -0.73 6.03 10.12
N LYS A 60 -1.52 5.28 10.89
CA LYS A 60 -1.09 4.76 12.19
C LYS A 60 -0.20 3.52 12.06
N SER A 61 -0.39 2.72 11.00
CA SER A 61 0.32 1.45 10.79
C SER A 61 1.84 1.56 10.92
N PRO A 62 2.53 2.60 10.39
CA PRO A 62 3.98 2.74 10.57
C PRO A 62 4.44 2.89 12.01
N ALA A 63 3.56 3.22 12.96
CA ALA A 63 3.92 3.23 14.38
C ALA A 63 4.01 1.81 14.98
N TYR A 64 3.44 0.79 14.31
CA TYR A 64 3.29 -0.57 14.84
C TYR A 64 4.33 -1.55 14.31
N PHE A 65 5.11 -1.19 13.30
CA PHE A 65 6.19 -2.00 12.75
C PHE A 65 7.52 -1.23 12.70
N LEU A 66 8.63 -1.96 12.57
CA LEU A 66 9.99 -1.46 12.39
C LEU A 66 10.35 -0.33 13.38
N GLY A 67 10.23 -0.62 14.69
CA GLY A 67 10.42 0.38 15.76
C GLY A 67 11.79 1.05 15.74
N GLY A 68 12.83 0.37 15.25
CA GLY A 68 14.20 0.89 15.12
C GLY A 68 14.47 1.71 13.85
N SER A 69 13.47 1.97 12.99
CA SER A 69 13.64 2.68 11.72
C SER A 69 13.45 4.19 11.82
N HIS A 70 13.82 4.90 10.75
CA HIS A 70 13.58 6.34 10.60
C HIS A 70 12.14 6.58 10.15
N GLY A 71 11.35 7.35 10.90
CA GLY A 71 9.93 7.58 10.60
C GLY A 71 9.62 9.01 10.19
N PHE A 72 8.82 9.17 9.12
CA PHE A 72 8.27 10.44 8.69
C PHE A 72 6.76 10.33 8.56
N ASN A 73 6.03 11.13 9.31
CA ASN A 73 4.59 11.32 9.10
C ASN A 73 4.39 12.60 8.28
N SER A 74 3.85 12.47 7.07
CA SER A 74 3.65 13.60 6.16
C SER A 74 2.28 14.23 6.33
N VAL A 75 2.09 15.43 5.79
CA VAL A 75 0.75 16.00 5.60
C VAL A 75 -0.06 15.17 4.62
N HIS A 76 -1.37 15.30 4.68
CA HIS A 76 -2.34 14.55 3.88
C HIS A 76 -2.00 14.56 2.38
N GLY A 77 -1.86 13.39 1.80
CA GLY A 77 -1.55 13.18 0.39
C GLY A 77 -0.11 13.55 -0.02
N ARG A 78 0.82 13.80 0.91
CA ARG A 78 2.19 14.24 0.59
C ARG A 78 3.27 13.19 0.85
N MET A 79 2.89 12.01 1.28
CA MET A 79 3.84 10.90 1.49
C MET A 79 4.74 10.63 0.27
N PRO A 80 4.24 10.62 -0.98
CA PRO A 80 5.09 10.38 -2.15
C PRO A 80 6.20 11.43 -2.33
N SER A 81 5.91 12.70 -2.04
CA SER A 81 6.89 13.79 -2.14
C SER A 81 7.95 13.71 -1.07
N VAL A 82 7.54 13.47 0.19
CA VAL A 82 8.46 13.27 1.33
C VAL A 82 9.34 12.06 1.08
N GLY A 83 8.76 10.94 0.61
CA GLY A 83 9.48 9.72 0.27
C GLY A 83 10.51 9.95 -0.84
N THR A 84 10.13 10.69 -1.89
CA THR A 84 11.07 11.04 -2.97
C THR A 84 12.27 11.80 -2.41
N GLY A 85 12.04 12.84 -1.59
CA GLY A 85 13.12 13.61 -0.98
C GLY A 85 14.01 12.77 -0.05
N ALA A 86 13.41 11.90 0.75
CA ALA A 86 14.13 11.04 1.69
C ALA A 86 15.05 10.03 0.97
N VAL A 87 14.58 9.41 -0.12
CA VAL A 87 15.37 8.49 -0.94
C VAL A 87 16.52 9.22 -1.64
N LEU A 88 16.27 10.43 -2.14
CA LEU A 88 17.32 11.25 -2.76
C LEU A 88 18.38 11.72 -1.74
N ALA A 89 17.97 11.99 -0.51
CA ALA A 89 18.90 12.40 0.54
C ALA A 89 19.82 11.25 1.02
N ASN A 90 19.35 10.01 0.94
CA ASN A 90 20.16 8.83 1.26
C ASN A 90 19.70 7.59 0.46
N ARG A 91 20.34 7.38 -0.69
CA ARG A 91 20.04 6.28 -1.61
C ARG A 91 20.36 4.87 -1.08
N LYS A 92 21.03 4.77 0.08
CA LYS A 92 21.37 3.49 0.71
C LYS A 92 20.27 2.93 1.60
N LEU A 93 19.26 3.75 1.94
CA LEU A 93 18.15 3.33 2.78
C LEU A 93 17.02 2.73 1.93
N ILE A 94 16.35 1.74 2.49
CA ILE A 94 15.14 1.16 1.93
C ILE A 94 13.95 2.00 2.40
N ALA A 95 13.12 2.45 1.47
CA ALA A 95 11.93 3.23 1.80
C ALA A 95 10.67 2.40 1.69
N ILE A 96 9.83 2.45 2.74
CA ILE A 96 8.48 1.88 2.77
C ILE A 96 7.48 2.93 3.23
N GLY A 97 6.39 3.09 2.52
CA GLY A 97 5.33 4.02 2.87
C GLY A 97 3.97 3.35 2.93
N VAL A 98 3.15 3.72 3.92
CA VAL A 98 1.77 3.24 4.07
C VAL A 98 0.83 4.42 4.02
N SER A 99 -0.16 4.36 3.14
CA SER A 99 -1.18 5.37 2.91
C SER A 99 -2.55 4.71 2.76
N GLY A 100 -3.62 5.44 3.04
CA GLY A 100 -4.98 5.00 2.72
C GLY A 100 -5.34 5.30 1.27
N ASP A 101 -6.36 4.64 0.79
CA ASP A 101 -6.95 4.82 -0.53
C ASP A 101 -7.46 6.26 -0.75
N GLY A 102 -8.12 6.86 0.24
CA GLY A 102 -8.54 8.26 0.19
C GLY A 102 -7.38 9.24 0.22
N ASP A 103 -6.38 9.00 1.06
CA ASP A 103 -5.15 9.80 1.12
C ASP A 103 -4.39 9.77 -0.21
N THR A 104 -4.31 8.60 -0.83
CA THR A 104 -3.62 8.38 -2.11
C THR A 104 -4.44 8.85 -3.31
N GLY A 105 -5.65 8.29 -3.47
CA GLY A 105 -6.44 8.38 -4.70
C GLY A 105 -7.25 9.66 -4.85
N ALA A 106 -7.43 10.46 -3.76
CA ALA A 106 -8.06 11.77 -3.83
C ALA A 106 -7.06 12.89 -3.53
N ILE A 107 -6.72 13.08 -2.25
CA ILE A 107 -5.92 14.23 -1.81
C ILE A 107 -4.51 14.19 -2.39
N GLY A 108 -3.92 12.99 -2.48
CA GLY A 108 -2.56 12.74 -2.93
C GLY A 108 -2.39 12.35 -4.39
N ILE A 109 -3.46 12.33 -5.19
CA ILE A 109 -3.41 11.75 -6.53
C ILE A 109 -2.30 12.32 -7.42
N GLY A 110 -2.10 13.64 -7.42
CA GLY A 110 -1.02 14.26 -8.17
C GLY A 110 0.37 13.84 -7.70
N GLN A 111 0.55 13.62 -6.41
CA GLN A 111 1.82 13.14 -5.84
C GLN A 111 2.06 11.66 -6.19
N PHE A 112 1.02 10.85 -6.13
CA PHE A 112 1.02 9.44 -6.54
C PHE A 112 1.41 9.31 -8.01
N VAL A 113 0.78 10.08 -8.90
CA VAL A 113 1.10 10.12 -10.34
C VAL A 113 2.59 10.37 -10.57
N HIS A 114 3.16 11.37 -9.89
CA HIS A 114 4.57 11.72 -10.08
C HIS A 114 5.54 10.72 -9.46
N LEU A 115 5.18 10.05 -8.37
CA LEU A 115 5.97 8.96 -7.79
C LEU A 115 6.07 7.79 -8.78
N MET A 116 4.92 7.32 -9.29
CA MET A 116 4.84 6.18 -10.22
C MET A 116 5.61 6.44 -11.51
N ARG A 117 5.34 7.57 -12.20
CA ARG A 117 5.99 7.91 -13.47
C ARG A 117 7.51 8.10 -13.39
N ARG A 118 8.01 8.49 -12.22
CA ARG A 118 9.45 8.64 -11.95
C ARG A 118 10.12 7.33 -11.57
N ASN A 119 9.36 6.31 -11.24
CA ASN A 119 9.86 5.04 -10.74
C ASN A 119 10.78 5.21 -9.53
N VAL A 120 10.35 6.00 -8.53
CA VAL A 120 11.11 6.24 -7.31
C VAL A 120 11.24 4.95 -6.51
N PRO A 121 12.43 4.51 -6.07
CA PRO A 121 12.61 3.25 -5.34
C PRO A 121 11.99 3.32 -3.94
N LEU A 122 10.71 2.97 -3.85
CA LEU A 122 9.90 3.01 -2.65
C LEU A 122 8.81 1.93 -2.70
N VAL A 123 8.68 1.14 -1.64
CA VAL A 123 7.54 0.25 -1.45
C VAL A 123 6.37 1.07 -0.94
N TYR A 124 5.39 1.31 -1.81
CA TYR A 124 4.20 2.10 -1.57
C TYR A 124 3.01 1.19 -1.33
N ILE A 125 2.53 1.11 -0.10
CA ILE A 125 1.39 0.28 0.29
C ILE A 125 0.15 1.17 0.44
N ILE A 126 -0.92 0.80 -0.24
CA ILE A 126 -2.25 1.37 -0.06
C ILE A 126 -3.05 0.39 0.80
N GLU A 127 -3.47 0.81 1.99
CA GLU A 127 -4.44 0.08 2.80
C GLU A 127 -5.84 0.53 2.37
N ASP A 128 -6.41 -0.21 1.39
CA ASP A 128 -7.66 0.12 0.72
C ASP A 128 -8.87 -0.44 1.49
N ASN A 129 -9.63 0.44 2.09
CA ASN A 129 -10.86 0.12 2.82
C ASN A 129 -12.13 0.76 2.25
N GLY A 130 -12.06 1.46 1.13
CA GLY A 130 -13.18 2.12 0.47
C GLY A 130 -13.72 3.36 1.19
N CYS A 131 -13.10 3.81 2.29
CA CYS A 131 -13.62 4.93 3.06
C CYS A 131 -12.55 5.74 3.81
N TYR A 132 -12.89 6.98 4.16
CA TYR A 132 -12.14 7.78 5.14
C TYR A 132 -12.56 7.36 6.56
N GLY A 133 -12.00 6.27 7.09
CA GLY A 133 -12.41 5.70 8.38
C GLY A 133 -12.17 6.63 9.58
N LEU A 134 -11.05 7.37 9.59
CA LEU A 134 -10.69 8.28 10.70
C LEU A 134 -11.72 9.41 10.88
N THR A 135 -12.30 9.89 9.80
CA THR A 135 -13.28 10.99 9.76
C THR A 135 -14.73 10.51 9.74
N LYS A 136 -14.96 9.24 10.11
CA LYS A 136 -16.27 8.61 10.29
C LYS A 136 -17.00 8.17 9.02
N GLY A 137 -16.25 7.78 7.94
CA GLY A 137 -16.78 6.91 6.91
C GLY A 137 -17.23 7.59 5.61
N GLN A 138 -16.68 8.76 5.26
CA GLN A 138 -16.89 9.33 3.94
C GLN A 138 -16.39 8.38 2.85
N PHE A 139 -17.00 8.41 1.65
CA PHE A 139 -16.52 7.63 0.53
C PHE A 139 -15.09 8.01 0.14
N SER A 140 -14.26 7.02 -0.06
CA SER A 140 -12.99 7.20 -0.74
C SER A 140 -13.16 7.10 -2.27
N PRO A 141 -12.14 7.47 -3.04
CA PRO A 141 -12.20 7.32 -4.49
C PRO A 141 -12.26 5.85 -4.96
N THR A 142 -11.85 4.89 -4.13
CA THR A 142 -11.90 3.45 -4.46
C THR A 142 -13.21 2.77 -4.08
N ALA A 143 -14.11 3.46 -3.35
CA ALA A 143 -15.41 2.91 -2.98
C ALA A 143 -16.24 2.58 -4.21
N ASN A 144 -16.92 1.42 -4.20
CA ASN A 144 -17.76 0.98 -5.31
C ASN A 144 -19.00 1.86 -5.50
N VAL A 145 -19.46 1.95 -6.74
CA VAL A 145 -20.78 2.53 -7.06
C VAL A 145 -21.86 1.75 -6.31
N GLY A 146 -22.87 2.45 -5.80
CA GLY A 146 -23.94 1.86 -4.99
C GLY A 146 -23.63 1.73 -3.50
N SER A 147 -22.38 1.94 -3.07
CA SER A 147 -22.07 2.03 -1.64
C SER A 147 -22.86 3.17 -0.99
N THR A 148 -23.36 2.95 0.24
CA THR A 148 -24.20 3.93 0.94
C THR A 148 -23.55 4.36 2.23
N LEU A 149 -23.58 5.66 2.54
CA LEU A 149 -23.17 6.20 3.84
C LEU A 149 -24.28 6.03 4.88
N LYS A 150 -23.92 6.12 6.16
CA LYS A 150 -24.88 6.07 7.30
C LYS A 150 -26.01 7.09 7.22
N ASN A 151 -25.80 8.18 6.51
CA ASN A 151 -26.82 9.22 6.27
C ASN A 151 -27.66 8.99 5.00
N GLY A 152 -27.54 7.83 4.35
CA GLY A 152 -28.30 7.44 3.17
C GLY A 152 -27.78 7.98 1.83
N ILE A 153 -26.65 8.68 1.80
CA ILE A 153 -26.03 9.13 0.54
C ILE A 153 -25.43 7.92 -0.16
N VAL A 154 -25.80 7.73 -1.44
CA VAL A 154 -25.32 6.64 -2.30
C VAL A 154 -24.20 7.19 -3.19
N LYS A 155 -23.11 6.41 -3.36
CA LYS A 155 -22.04 6.73 -4.30
C LYS A 155 -22.49 6.42 -5.73
N ASP A 156 -22.35 7.42 -6.60
CA ASP A 156 -22.74 7.39 -8.02
C ASP A 156 -21.56 7.60 -9.00
N ILE A 157 -20.34 7.86 -8.44
CA ILE A 157 -19.14 8.09 -9.23
C ILE A 157 -18.30 6.81 -9.27
N ASP A 158 -17.79 6.47 -10.47
CA ASP A 158 -16.94 5.30 -10.68
C ASP A 158 -15.68 5.32 -9.79
N PRO A 159 -15.26 4.15 -9.29
CA PRO A 159 -14.05 4.05 -8.47
C PRO A 159 -12.78 4.20 -9.31
N ILE A 160 -11.71 4.67 -8.67
CA ILE A 160 -10.36 4.62 -9.22
C ILE A 160 -9.74 3.25 -8.91
N ASP A 161 -9.28 2.54 -9.94
CA ASP A 161 -8.42 1.37 -9.77
C ASP A 161 -6.96 1.82 -9.67
N THR A 162 -6.40 1.74 -8.46
CA THR A 162 -5.04 2.19 -8.15
C THR A 162 -3.97 1.35 -8.84
N CYS A 163 -4.21 0.04 -9.05
CA CYS A 163 -3.30 -0.85 -9.77
C CYS A 163 -3.26 -0.52 -11.26
N MET A 164 -4.43 -0.36 -11.89
CA MET A 164 -4.53 0.02 -13.30
C MET A 164 -3.84 1.36 -13.55
N LEU A 165 -4.10 2.34 -12.69
CA LEU A 165 -3.47 3.65 -12.77
C LEU A 165 -1.94 3.55 -12.62
N ALA A 166 -1.43 2.80 -11.64
CA ALA A 166 0.00 2.64 -11.42
C ALA A 166 0.72 1.98 -12.61
N ILE A 167 0.11 0.93 -13.21
CA ILE A 167 0.65 0.28 -14.42
C ILE A 167 0.70 1.29 -15.57
N GLN A 168 -0.36 2.06 -15.77
CA GLN A 168 -0.43 3.05 -16.84
C GLN A 168 0.60 4.17 -16.68
N LEU A 169 0.86 4.60 -15.45
CA LEU A 169 1.85 5.61 -15.11
C LEU A 169 3.29 5.08 -15.14
N GLY A 170 3.49 3.77 -15.22
CA GLY A 170 4.79 3.15 -15.38
C GLY A 170 5.49 2.80 -14.08
N ALA A 171 4.78 2.49 -13.02
CA ALA A 171 5.37 1.79 -11.87
C ALA A 171 5.99 0.48 -12.32
N SER A 172 7.17 0.13 -11.82
CA SER A 172 7.89 -1.07 -12.26
C SER A 172 7.50 -2.35 -11.52
N PHE A 173 6.72 -2.23 -10.44
CA PHE A 173 6.12 -3.36 -9.73
C PHE A 173 4.73 -2.97 -9.24
N VAL A 174 3.72 -3.74 -9.59
CA VAL A 174 2.35 -3.53 -9.15
C VAL A 174 1.75 -4.84 -8.71
N ALA A 175 1.20 -4.85 -7.50
CA ALA A 175 0.52 -6.01 -6.93
C ALA A 175 -0.75 -5.59 -6.21
N ARG A 176 -1.70 -6.52 -6.10
CA ARG A 176 -2.85 -6.39 -5.21
C ARG A 176 -2.94 -7.63 -4.33
N SER A 177 -3.27 -7.43 -3.08
CA SER A 177 -3.52 -8.52 -2.14
C SER A 177 -4.73 -8.21 -1.26
N PHE A 178 -5.10 -9.16 -0.43
CA PHE A 178 -6.11 -8.99 0.60
C PHE A 178 -5.48 -9.15 1.98
N SER A 179 -5.86 -8.35 2.95
CA SER A 179 -5.30 -8.38 4.31
C SER A 179 -5.47 -9.74 5.00
N GLY A 180 -6.50 -10.51 4.62
CA GLY A 180 -6.76 -11.86 5.11
C GLY A 180 -6.03 -12.97 4.35
N ASP A 181 -5.49 -12.74 3.14
CA ASP A 181 -4.58 -13.70 2.47
C ASP A 181 -3.14 -13.45 2.95
N LYS A 182 -2.87 -13.86 4.19
CA LYS A 182 -1.59 -13.61 4.88
C LYS A 182 -0.40 -14.21 4.14
N LYS A 183 -0.58 -15.37 3.47
CA LYS A 183 0.48 -16.05 2.72
C LYS A 183 0.84 -15.29 1.45
N GLN A 184 -0.15 -14.88 0.66
CA GLN A 184 0.06 -14.10 -0.55
C GLN A 184 0.67 -12.75 -0.22
N LEU A 185 0.12 -12.03 0.77
CA LEU A 185 0.61 -10.72 1.18
C LEU A 185 2.08 -10.78 1.61
N LEU A 186 2.47 -11.79 2.40
CA LEU A 186 3.88 -11.99 2.79
C LEU A 186 4.78 -12.21 1.57
N SER A 187 4.34 -13.03 0.61
CA SER A 187 5.10 -13.29 -0.61
C SER A 187 5.26 -12.04 -1.48
N VAL A 188 4.19 -11.26 -1.64
CA VAL A 188 4.19 -9.98 -2.36
C VAL A 188 5.14 -8.97 -1.70
N LEU A 189 5.10 -8.84 -0.38
CA LEU A 189 6.00 -7.95 0.38
C LEU A 189 7.47 -8.35 0.21
N LYS A 190 7.81 -9.64 0.27
CA LYS A 190 9.18 -10.12 0.03
C LYS A 190 9.64 -9.84 -1.39
N ALA A 191 8.77 -10.06 -2.39
CA ALA A 191 9.06 -9.75 -3.78
C ALA A 191 9.32 -8.26 -3.99
N SER A 192 8.49 -7.40 -3.37
CA SER A 192 8.67 -5.94 -3.45
C SER A 192 9.97 -5.45 -2.80
N LEU A 193 10.42 -6.07 -1.71
CA LEU A 193 11.71 -5.76 -1.06
C LEU A 193 12.91 -6.19 -1.90
N SER A 194 12.72 -7.12 -2.82
CA SER A 194 13.75 -7.59 -3.75
C SER A 194 13.77 -6.82 -5.08
N HIS A 195 12.74 -6.01 -5.34
CA HIS A 195 12.61 -5.23 -6.57
C HIS A 195 13.24 -3.84 -6.40
N ARG A 196 13.80 -3.30 -7.49
CA ARG A 196 14.38 -1.97 -7.53
C ARG A 196 13.53 -1.03 -8.37
N GLY A 197 12.97 -0.02 -7.74
CA GLY A 197 12.03 0.91 -8.35
C GLY A 197 10.77 1.09 -7.50
N THR A 198 9.72 1.68 -8.07
CA THR A 198 8.46 1.84 -7.34
C THR A 198 7.70 0.53 -7.28
N CYS A 199 7.50 0.01 -6.07
CA CYS A 199 6.61 -1.11 -5.79
C CYS A 199 5.30 -0.57 -5.25
N MET A 200 4.23 -0.58 -6.04
CA MET A 200 2.90 -0.23 -5.58
C MET A 200 2.13 -1.50 -5.22
N ILE A 201 1.66 -1.57 -3.98
CA ILE A 201 0.89 -2.70 -3.45
C ILE A 201 -0.43 -2.16 -2.92
N ASP A 202 -1.51 -2.56 -3.55
CA ASP A 202 -2.88 -2.27 -3.13
C ASP A 202 -3.37 -3.43 -2.25
N VAL A 203 -3.60 -3.17 -0.96
CA VAL A 203 -4.05 -4.21 -0.02
C VAL A 203 -5.49 -3.92 0.38
N LEU A 204 -6.40 -4.70 -0.18
CA LEU A 204 -7.82 -4.65 0.20
C LEU A 204 -7.95 -4.99 1.68
N SER A 205 -8.49 -4.07 2.45
CA SER A 205 -8.59 -4.17 3.91
C SER A 205 -9.88 -3.51 4.41
N PRO A 206 -11.03 -4.18 4.23
CA PRO A 206 -12.34 -3.62 4.53
C PRO A 206 -12.46 -3.03 5.94
N CYS A 207 -13.19 -1.93 6.07
CA CYS A 207 -13.36 -1.24 7.34
C CYS A 207 -14.43 -1.93 8.19
N VAL A 208 -14.04 -2.45 9.35
CA VAL A 208 -14.94 -3.13 10.32
C VAL A 208 -15.99 -2.21 10.95
N THR A 209 -15.86 -0.88 10.79
CA THR A 209 -16.69 0.09 11.54
C THR A 209 -17.68 0.82 10.62
N PHE A 210 -17.33 1.06 9.35
CA PHE A 210 -18.09 1.99 8.50
C PHE A 210 -18.77 1.33 7.30
N ASN A 211 -18.60 0.05 7.08
CA ASN A 211 -19.33 -0.72 6.07
C ASN A 211 -20.46 -1.57 6.67
N ASP A 212 -20.74 -1.45 7.96
CA ASP A 212 -21.72 -2.23 8.70
C ASP A 212 -22.89 -1.33 9.17
N HIS A 213 -23.87 -1.07 8.29
CA HIS A 213 -25.10 -0.36 8.68
C HIS A 213 -26.29 -0.68 7.78
N GLU A 214 -27.47 -0.57 8.34
CA GLU A 214 -28.77 -0.70 7.68
C GLU A 214 -28.87 0.29 6.49
N GLY A 215 -29.18 -0.20 5.29
CA GLY A 215 -29.24 0.61 4.06
C GLY A 215 -27.93 0.63 3.24
N SER A 216 -26.83 0.03 3.71
CA SER A 216 -25.70 -0.32 2.85
C SER A 216 -26.13 -1.47 1.93
N THR A 217 -25.77 -1.41 0.63
CA THR A 217 -25.89 -2.58 -0.27
C THR A 217 -25.08 -3.78 0.23
N LYS A 218 -24.33 -3.57 1.31
CA LYS A 218 -23.46 -4.49 2.04
C LYS A 218 -23.97 -4.76 3.46
N SER A 219 -25.22 -4.38 3.79
CA SER A 219 -25.78 -4.67 5.12
C SER A 219 -26.46 -6.03 5.15
N TYR A 220 -26.48 -6.64 6.34
CA TYR A 220 -27.14 -7.91 6.60
C TYR A 220 -28.62 -7.92 6.19
N ALA A 221 -29.33 -6.81 6.38
CA ALA A 221 -30.73 -6.68 6.01
C ALA A 221 -30.94 -6.69 4.48
N TYR A 222 -30.10 -5.98 3.73
CA TYR A 222 -30.15 -5.93 2.28
C TYR A 222 -29.86 -7.30 1.64
N VAL A 223 -28.82 -7.99 2.12
CA VAL A 223 -28.46 -9.33 1.63
C VAL A 223 -29.59 -10.32 1.90
N LYS A 224 -30.20 -10.26 3.09
CA LYS A 224 -31.32 -11.15 3.46
C LYS A 224 -32.59 -10.92 2.63
N GLU A 225 -32.86 -9.70 2.17
CA GLU A 225 -34.01 -9.38 1.32
C GLU A 225 -33.79 -9.76 -0.16
N HIS A 226 -32.52 -9.84 -0.61
CA HIS A 226 -32.16 -10.08 -2.02
C HIS A 226 -31.52 -11.43 -2.27
N ASP A 227 -31.35 -12.26 -1.23
CA ASP A 227 -30.78 -13.60 -1.33
C ASP A 227 -31.89 -14.62 -1.70
N GLU A 228 -32.17 -14.77 -3.00
CA GLU A 228 -32.81 -15.98 -3.49
C GLU A 228 -31.77 -17.09 -3.53
N VAL A 229 -31.79 -17.95 -2.49
CA VAL A 229 -31.19 -19.29 -2.45
C VAL A 229 -29.67 -19.36 -2.39
N MET A 230 -29.07 -19.06 -1.24
CA MET A 230 -27.93 -19.83 -0.77
C MET A 230 -27.94 -19.94 0.76
N GLY A 231 -28.08 -21.15 1.27
CA GLY A 231 -28.10 -21.44 2.69
C GLY A 231 -26.74 -21.17 3.36
N ASP A 232 -26.77 -20.74 4.59
CA ASP A 232 -25.73 -20.36 5.52
C ASP A 232 -25.18 -18.94 5.33
N VAL A 233 -25.83 -17.99 6.01
CA VAL A 233 -25.26 -16.67 6.24
C VAL A 233 -24.23 -16.79 7.36
N SER A 234 -22.96 -16.96 7.00
CA SER A 234 -21.86 -16.94 7.95
C SER A 234 -21.54 -15.48 8.31
N PHE A 235 -21.77 -15.10 9.57
CA PHE A 235 -21.39 -13.81 10.12
C PHE A 235 -19.97 -13.89 10.69
N VAL A 236 -19.08 -12.97 10.32
CA VAL A 236 -17.76 -12.82 10.92
C VAL A 236 -17.85 -11.78 12.05
N PRO A 237 -17.58 -12.14 13.32
CA PRO A 237 -17.58 -11.18 14.40
C PRO A 237 -16.60 -10.02 14.15
N TYR A 238 -17.01 -8.80 14.51
CA TYR A 238 -16.21 -7.57 14.24
C TYR A 238 -14.83 -7.55 14.90
N PHE A 239 -14.60 -8.40 15.89
CA PHE A 239 -13.32 -8.53 16.59
C PHE A 239 -12.41 -9.63 16.01
N ASP A 240 -12.93 -10.45 15.10
CA ASP A 240 -12.16 -11.51 14.44
C ASP A 240 -11.50 -10.97 13.17
N GLU A 241 -10.27 -11.41 12.92
CA GLU A 241 -9.61 -11.16 11.64
C GLU A 241 -10.19 -12.09 10.58
N ILE A 242 -10.42 -11.55 9.38
CA ILE A 242 -10.80 -12.37 8.21
C ILE A 242 -9.55 -13.04 7.68
N ASP A 243 -9.60 -14.36 7.55
CA ASP A 243 -8.52 -15.20 7.00
C ASP A 243 -9.03 -15.95 5.78
N VAL A 244 -8.24 -16.00 4.71
CA VAL A 244 -8.61 -16.72 3.47
C VAL A 244 -7.40 -17.41 2.86
N ASP A 245 -7.61 -18.63 2.38
CA ASP A 245 -6.63 -19.39 1.61
C ASP A 245 -7.34 -20.02 0.40
N TYR A 246 -6.85 -19.76 -0.80
CA TYR A 246 -7.45 -20.24 -2.05
C TYR A 246 -6.40 -20.40 -3.14
N ASP A 247 -6.67 -21.28 -4.11
CA ASP A 247 -5.70 -21.69 -5.12
C ASP A 247 -5.47 -20.63 -6.19
N ALA A 248 -4.28 -20.64 -6.78
CA ALA A 248 -3.94 -19.82 -7.96
C ALA A 248 -4.93 -20.10 -9.11
N GLY A 249 -5.28 -19.08 -9.86
CA GLY A 249 -6.23 -19.18 -10.98
C GLY A 249 -7.70 -19.31 -10.58
N THR A 250 -8.02 -19.37 -9.27
CA THR A 250 -9.41 -19.49 -8.80
C THR A 250 -9.99 -18.15 -8.33
N THR A 251 -11.32 -18.08 -8.25
CA THR A 251 -12.05 -16.98 -7.61
C THR A 251 -12.68 -17.50 -6.32
N THR A 252 -12.60 -16.73 -5.24
CA THR A 252 -13.25 -17.03 -3.98
C THR A 252 -14.07 -15.84 -3.49
N ALA A 253 -15.20 -16.13 -2.84
CA ALA A 253 -15.99 -15.14 -2.13
C ALA A 253 -15.52 -15.08 -0.67
N VAL A 254 -15.20 -13.89 -0.19
CA VAL A 254 -14.81 -13.63 1.19
C VAL A 254 -15.93 -12.87 1.86
N THR A 255 -16.51 -13.44 2.91
CA THR A 255 -17.54 -12.76 3.71
C THR A 255 -16.87 -11.72 4.60
N LEU A 256 -17.34 -10.48 4.56
CA LEU A 256 -16.87 -9.38 5.39
C LEU A 256 -17.67 -9.30 6.71
N HIS A 257 -17.22 -8.44 7.64
CA HIS A 257 -17.85 -8.30 8.96
C HIS A 257 -19.30 -7.82 8.89
N ASP A 258 -19.65 -7.10 7.83
CA ASP A 258 -21.01 -6.62 7.57
C ASP A 258 -21.89 -7.60 6.80
N GLY A 259 -21.39 -8.83 6.58
CA GLY A 259 -22.08 -9.86 5.81
C GLY A 259 -21.98 -9.70 4.28
N SER A 260 -21.37 -8.64 3.78
CA SER A 260 -21.13 -8.48 2.34
C SER A 260 -20.04 -9.41 1.85
N HIS A 261 -19.97 -9.60 0.52
CA HIS A 261 -18.95 -10.45 -0.10
C HIS A 261 -17.98 -9.65 -0.95
N LEU A 262 -16.71 -10.01 -0.82
CA LEU A 262 -15.62 -9.55 -1.67
C LEU A 262 -15.16 -10.72 -2.53
N TYR A 263 -15.19 -10.58 -3.85
CA TYR A 263 -14.76 -11.64 -4.76
C TYR A 263 -13.32 -11.42 -5.16
N LEU A 264 -12.45 -12.35 -4.78
CA LEU A 264 -11.02 -12.29 -5.03
C LEU A 264 -10.64 -13.31 -6.11
N LYS A 265 -10.00 -12.84 -7.19
CA LYS A 265 -9.44 -13.66 -8.28
C LYS A 265 -7.94 -13.71 -8.15
N LYS A 266 -7.38 -14.84 -7.70
CA LYS A 266 -5.93 -15.02 -7.65
C LYS A 266 -5.38 -15.23 -9.06
N VAL A 267 -4.30 -14.54 -9.43
CA VAL A 267 -3.62 -14.81 -10.71
C VAL A 267 -3.20 -16.28 -10.79
N ALA A 268 -3.25 -16.84 -11.99
CA ALA A 268 -2.87 -18.22 -12.24
C ALA A 268 -1.33 -18.38 -12.22
N ASP A 269 -0.84 -19.60 -11.99
CA ASP A 269 0.61 -19.88 -11.95
C ASP A 269 1.29 -19.59 -13.30
N GLU A 270 0.59 -19.80 -14.40
CA GLU A 270 1.08 -19.50 -15.76
C GLU A 270 0.94 -18.05 -16.18
N TYR A 271 0.39 -17.19 -15.33
CA TYR A 271 0.26 -15.76 -15.64
C TYR A 271 1.63 -15.10 -15.77
N ASN A 272 1.84 -14.37 -16.88
CA ASN A 272 3.06 -13.62 -17.12
C ASN A 272 2.93 -12.17 -16.63
N PRO A 273 3.50 -11.80 -15.48
CA PRO A 273 3.38 -10.44 -14.96
C PRO A 273 4.24 -9.41 -15.71
N THR A 274 5.08 -9.81 -16.68
CA THR A 274 5.86 -8.86 -17.49
C THR A 274 5.07 -8.32 -18.68
N ASP A 275 3.92 -8.91 -19.00
CA ASP A 275 3.05 -8.41 -20.07
C ASP A 275 2.09 -7.34 -19.52
N ARG A 276 2.44 -6.08 -19.83
CA ARG A 276 1.67 -4.91 -19.42
C ARG A 276 0.23 -4.92 -19.94
N MET A 277 0.03 -5.35 -21.18
CA MET A 277 -1.31 -5.36 -21.78
C MET A 277 -2.17 -6.48 -21.22
N ALA A 278 -1.58 -7.64 -20.92
CA ALA A 278 -2.25 -8.72 -20.21
C ALA A 278 -2.69 -8.28 -18.81
N ALA A 279 -1.84 -7.57 -18.08
CA ALA A 279 -2.16 -7.02 -16.76
C ALA A 279 -3.34 -6.05 -16.82
N MET A 280 -3.33 -5.10 -17.75
CA MET A 280 -4.42 -4.14 -17.95
C MET A 280 -5.74 -4.82 -18.33
N ARG A 281 -5.68 -5.83 -19.19
CA ARG A 281 -6.83 -6.64 -19.60
C ARG A 281 -7.41 -7.42 -18.42
N LEU A 282 -6.56 -8.10 -17.66
CA LEU A 282 -6.97 -8.83 -16.45
C LEU A 282 -7.74 -7.93 -15.47
N LEU A 283 -7.19 -6.76 -15.16
CA LEU A 283 -7.83 -5.81 -14.26
C LEU A 283 -9.18 -5.31 -14.80
N HIS A 284 -9.26 -5.03 -16.09
CA HIS A 284 -10.51 -4.61 -16.72
C HIS A 284 -11.58 -5.71 -16.70
N GLU A 285 -11.22 -6.93 -17.09
CA GLU A 285 -12.14 -8.06 -17.15
C GLU A 285 -12.64 -8.49 -15.75
N THR A 286 -11.76 -8.49 -14.74
CA THR A 286 -12.17 -8.80 -13.36
C THR A 286 -13.09 -7.71 -12.80
N ALA A 287 -12.79 -6.44 -13.05
CA ALA A 287 -13.66 -5.35 -12.62
C ALA A 287 -15.08 -5.45 -13.24
N GLN A 288 -15.20 -5.84 -14.51
CA GLN A 288 -16.52 -6.05 -15.16
C GLN A 288 -17.33 -7.18 -14.51
N ARG A 289 -16.67 -8.16 -13.88
CA ARG A 289 -17.30 -9.26 -13.14
C ARG A 289 -17.51 -8.96 -11.66
N GLY A 290 -17.14 -7.75 -11.19
CA GLY A 290 -17.17 -7.42 -9.76
C GLY A 290 -16.10 -8.15 -8.93
N GLU A 291 -15.06 -8.66 -9.57
CA GLU A 291 -13.96 -9.36 -8.94
C GLU A 291 -12.73 -8.46 -8.79
N PHE A 292 -11.88 -8.76 -7.79
CA PHE A 292 -10.58 -8.13 -7.61
C PHE A 292 -9.45 -9.10 -7.94
N ALA A 293 -8.69 -8.82 -9.00
CA ALA A 293 -7.47 -9.59 -9.31
C ALA A 293 -6.44 -9.39 -8.20
N THR A 294 -5.87 -10.49 -7.67
CA THR A 294 -4.86 -10.49 -6.59
C THR A 294 -3.61 -11.28 -7.00
N GLY A 295 -2.47 -10.87 -6.46
CA GLY A 295 -1.14 -11.39 -6.76
C GLY A 295 -0.23 -10.30 -7.31
N ILE A 296 0.90 -10.69 -7.89
CA ILE A 296 1.78 -9.79 -8.65
C ILE A 296 1.15 -9.58 -10.02
N LEU A 297 0.64 -8.37 -10.27
CA LEU A 297 -0.10 -8.03 -11.47
C LEU A 297 0.81 -7.58 -12.61
N TYR A 298 1.87 -6.82 -12.27
CA TYR A 298 2.81 -6.34 -13.26
C TYR A 298 4.21 -6.17 -12.66
N VAL A 299 5.24 -6.53 -13.44
CA VAL A 299 6.63 -6.29 -13.10
C VAL A 299 7.46 -5.97 -14.34
N GLU A 300 8.32 -4.94 -14.26
CA GLU A 300 9.28 -4.53 -15.27
C GLU A 300 10.69 -4.55 -14.62
N PRO A 301 11.35 -5.73 -14.59
CA PRO A 301 12.56 -5.93 -13.78
C PRO A 301 13.73 -5.02 -14.16
N ASP A 302 13.88 -4.73 -15.46
CA ASP A 302 15.03 -4.00 -16.01
C ASP A 302 14.80 -2.48 -16.08
N LYS A 303 13.67 -1.99 -15.59
CA LYS A 303 13.38 -0.57 -15.59
C LYS A 303 14.27 0.18 -14.62
N ALA A 304 15.04 1.14 -15.15
CA ALA A 304 15.87 2.01 -14.32
C ALA A 304 15.02 2.81 -13.32
N ASP A 305 15.41 2.81 -12.06
CA ASP A 305 14.80 3.62 -11.02
C ASP A 305 15.24 5.09 -11.11
N PHE A 306 14.44 5.98 -10.52
CA PHE A 306 14.68 7.43 -10.56
C PHE A 306 16.04 7.83 -9.99
N VAL A 307 16.48 7.19 -8.92
CA VAL A 307 17.75 7.51 -8.24
C VAL A 307 18.94 7.12 -9.11
N SER A 308 18.85 5.98 -9.81
CA SER A 308 19.89 5.52 -10.74
C SER A 308 20.07 6.43 -11.95
N GLN A 309 18.99 7.12 -12.36
CA GLN A 309 19.01 8.05 -13.51
C GLN A 309 19.58 9.43 -13.16
N LEU A 310 19.69 9.74 -11.86
CA LEU A 310 20.23 11.00 -11.39
C LEU A 310 21.72 10.89 -11.08
N ASN A 311 22.47 11.93 -11.37
CA ASN A 311 23.89 12.02 -11.04
C ASN A 311 24.08 12.37 -9.56
N LEU A 312 23.74 11.44 -8.67
CA LEU A 312 23.85 11.61 -7.22
C LEU A 312 25.17 11.03 -6.70
N VAL A 313 25.71 11.67 -5.67
CA VAL A 313 26.85 11.11 -4.91
C VAL A 313 26.41 9.95 -4.02
N ASP A 314 27.35 9.07 -3.65
CA ASP A 314 27.04 7.91 -2.81
C ASP A 314 26.91 8.24 -1.32
N GLU A 315 27.52 9.36 -0.89
CA GLU A 315 27.43 9.82 0.47
C GLU A 315 26.04 10.38 0.78
N PRO A 316 25.45 10.02 1.92
CA PRO A 316 24.22 10.64 2.38
C PRO A 316 24.36 12.17 2.47
N LEU A 317 23.30 12.91 2.10
CA LEU A 317 23.30 14.38 2.15
C LEU A 317 23.76 14.93 3.51
N ALA A 318 23.35 14.29 4.61
CA ALA A 318 23.71 14.67 5.96
C ALA A 318 25.21 14.45 6.30
N ALA A 319 25.92 13.63 5.53
CA ALA A 319 27.34 13.35 5.71
C ALA A 319 28.23 14.25 4.83
N LEU A 320 27.64 14.98 3.87
CA LEU A 320 28.43 15.86 3.01
C LEU A 320 28.94 17.09 3.78
N PRO A 321 30.21 17.48 3.56
CA PRO A 321 30.73 18.72 4.12
C PRO A 321 30.00 19.93 3.53
N LEU A 322 29.87 20.99 4.34
CA LEU A 322 29.14 22.21 3.95
C LEU A 322 29.65 22.82 2.64
N SER A 323 30.95 22.74 2.38
CA SER A 323 31.57 23.21 1.13
C SER A 323 31.10 22.49 -0.13
N LYS A 324 30.54 21.26 -0.01
CA LYS A 324 29.95 20.53 -1.15
C LYS A 324 28.45 20.84 -1.38
N VAL A 325 27.74 21.29 -0.35
CA VAL A 325 26.29 21.51 -0.41
C VAL A 325 25.94 23.00 -0.44
N ARG A 326 26.89 23.88 -0.17
CA ARG A 326 26.71 25.33 -0.17
C ARG A 326 27.88 25.99 -0.90
N PRO A 327 27.61 26.81 -1.94
CA PRO A 327 28.63 27.62 -2.59
C PRO A 327 29.29 28.57 -1.59
N GLY A 328 30.58 28.86 -1.75
CA GLY A 328 31.29 29.88 -1.00
C GLY A 328 30.86 31.29 -1.40
N PRO A 329 31.16 32.32 -0.57
CA PRO A 329 30.83 33.72 -0.88
C PRO A 329 31.40 34.16 -2.22
N GLU A 330 32.58 33.70 -2.59
CA GLU A 330 33.27 34.04 -3.85
C GLU A 330 32.47 33.67 -5.11
N VAL A 331 31.65 32.58 -5.04
CA VAL A 331 30.81 32.20 -6.16
C VAL A 331 29.67 33.18 -6.38
N LEU A 332 29.11 33.73 -5.29
CA LEU A 332 28.09 34.77 -5.37
C LEU A 332 28.67 36.04 -5.96
N ASP A 333 29.87 36.45 -5.53
CA ASP A 333 30.55 37.65 -6.04
C ASP A 333 30.83 37.53 -7.55
N GLN A 334 31.36 36.37 -8.00
CA GLN A 334 31.53 36.06 -9.43
C GLN A 334 30.24 36.13 -10.23
N LEU A 335 29.17 35.55 -9.68
CA LEU A 335 27.86 35.63 -10.33
C LEU A 335 27.34 37.08 -10.43
N MET A 336 27.47 37.85 -9.36
CA MET A 336 27.06 39.25 -9.35
C MET A 336 27.89 40.12 -10.30
N GLU A 337 29.18 39.83 -10.44
CA GLU A 337 30.03 40.51 -11.44
C GLU A 337 29.64 40.13 -12.87
N SER A 338 29.27 38.90 -13.16
CA SER A 338 28.82 38.47 -14.49
C SER A 338 27.49 39.08 -14.94
N LEU A 339 26.74 39.65 -14.00
CA LEU A 339 25.43 40.27 -14.25
C LEU A 339 25.52 41.79 -14.33
N ARG A 340 26.72 42.41 -14.11
CA ARG A 340 27.00 43.82 -14.28
C ARG A 340 27.45 44.15 -15.70
#